data_8cdadab31d654c56896d263bfedfbb0e
#
_entry.id   8cdadab31d654c56896d263bfedfbb0e
#
_cell.length_a   1.000
_cell.length_b   1.000
_cell.length_c   1.000
_cell.angle_alpha   90.00
_cell.angle_beta   90.00
_cell.angle_gamma   90.00
#
_symmetry.space_group_name_H-M   'P 1'
#
loop_
_entity.id
_entity.type
_entity.pdbx_description
1 polymer ?
#
loop_
_entity_poly.entity_id
_entity_poly.type
_entity_poly.pdbx_seq_one_letter_code
_entity_poly.pdbx_strand_id
1 'polypeptide(L)'
;MNDMNTTDRALSWDDEFTNEQQEFVLLPEGAYALEVTGMERARFEGSAKLPPCSMAKLTLKIFGGAKGDTTVTDRLYLHTKTQGLLGAFFESIGQCKRGETFRPRWNEVVGARGWCRLGIREYTKQSGPNAGKTGQSNEVIRFLPPPQPKAAPA
;
A
#
# COMPACT_ATOMS: atom_id res chain seq x y z
N MET A 1 8.76 20.80 23.32
CA MET A 1 8.47 20.63 22.87
C MET A 1 8.50 20.15 22.16
N ASN A 2 8.34 19.99 22.20
CA ASN A 2 8.27 19.63 21.53
C ASN A 2 8.16 19.12 20.70
N ASP A 3 8.22 18.89 20.55
CA ASP A 3 8.07 18.56 19.83
C ASP A 3 7.72 18.05 19.04
N MET A 4 7.92 17.94 19.00
CA MET A 4 7.64 17.61 18.40
C MET A 4 7.19 17.07 17.78
N ASN A 5 7.24 16.89 17.88
CA ASN A 5 6.78 16.47 17.50
C ASN A 5 5.98 16.33 17.10
N THR A 6 6.05 16.51 16.69
CA THR A 6 5.34 16.30 16.41
C THR A 6 4.31 16.19 16.56
N THR A 7 3.99 16.45 16.19
CA THR A 7 2.96 16.16 17.15
C THR A 7 1.65 16.78 16.73
N ASP A 8 0.63 15.95 16.68
CA ASP A 8 -0.67 16.44 16.27
C ASP A 8 -1.28 17.27 17.37
N ARG A 9 -1.64 18.51 17.07
CA ARG A 9 -2.27 19.40 18.03
C ARG A 9 -3.12 20.41 17.29
N ALA A 10 -4.07 20.98 18.01
CA ALA A 10 -4.88 22.05 17.47
C ALA A 10 -4.05 23.33 17.35
N LEU A 11 -4.31 24.10 16.31
CA LEU A 11 -3.65 25.38 16.12
C LEU A 11 -4.53 26.47 16.74
N SER A 12 -3.87 27.41 17.46
CA SER A 12 -4.52 28.60 17.92
C SER A 12 -4.52 29.65 16.81
N TRP A 13 -5.36 30.66 16.95
CA TRP A 13 -5.49 31.68 15.90
C TRP A 13 -4.17 32.42 15.62
N ASP A 14 -3.34 32.55 16.63
CA ASP A 14 -2.07 33.28 16.49
C ASP A 14 -0.88 32.35 16.32
N ASP A 15 -1.09 31.08 16.16
CA ASP A 15 0.03 30.13 16.00
C ASP A 15 0.67 30.30 14.64
N GLU A 16 1.97 30.14 14.64
CA GLU A 16 2.71 30.02 13.40
C GLU A 16 2.69 28.58 12.93
N PHE A 17 2.72 28.40 11.65
CA PHE A 17 2.85 27.05 11.09
C PHE A 17 3.58 27.13 9.78
N THR A 18 4.16 25.97 9.39
CA THR A 18 4.88 25.86 8.13
C THR A 18 3.91 25.43 7.06
N ASN A 19 3.98 26.07 5.92
CA ASN A 19 3.13 25.70 4.79
C ASN A 19 3.70 24.45 4.13
N GLU A 20 3.31 23.30 4.64
CA GLU A 20 3.82 22.02 4.16
C GLU A 20 2.73 21.29 3.41
N GLN A 21 2.26 21.91 2.35
CA GLN A 21 1.28 21.23 1.51
C GLN A 21 1.91 20.00 0.90
N GLN A 22 1.21 18.88 1.05
CA GLN A 22 1.69 17.67 0.43
C GLN A 22 1.24 17.64 -1.02
N GLU A 23 2.17 17.40 -1.90
CA GLU A 23 1.81 17.22 -3.29
C GLU A 23 1.14 15.87 -3.47
N PHE A 24 0.04 15.87 -4.16
CA PHE A 24 -0.61 14.63 -4.52
C PHE A 24 0.02 14.12 -5.80
N VAL A 25 0.63 12.94 -5.72
CA VAL A 25 1.26 12.31 -6.88
C VAL A 25 0.37 11.17 -7.33
N LEU A 26 -0.09 11.24 -8.56
CA LEU A 26 -0.87 10.17 -9.19
C LEU A 26 0.02 9.54 -10.26
N LEU A 27 0.43 8.30 -10.02
CA LEU A 27 1.32 7.61 -10.95
C LEU A 27 0.52 6.95 -12.06
N PRO A 28 1.02 6.97 -13.30
CA PRO A 28 0.35 6.25 -14.37
C PRO A 28 0.39 4.76 -14.13
N GLU A 29 -0.53 4.05 -14.75
CA GLU A 29 -0.56 2.60 -14.62
C GLU A 29 0.75 1.98 -15.08
N GLY A 30 1.25 1.01 -14.34
CA GLY A 30 2.51 0.35 -14.68
C GLY A 30 3.06 -0.45 -13.52
N ALA A 31 4.25 -0.99 -13.71
CA ALA A 31 4.95 -1.75 -12.68
C ALA A 31 5.90 -0.82 -11.93
N TYR A 32 5.87 -0.92 -10.60
CA TYR A 32 6.66 -0.07 -9.74
C TYR A 32 7.24 -0.86 -8.58
N ALA A 33 8.39 -0.42 -8.11
CA ALA A 33 8.96 -0.93 -6.87
C ALA A 33 8.18 -0.35 -5.70
N LEU A 34 8.14 -1.09 -4.60
CA LEU A 34 7.45 -0.64 -3.39
C LEU A 34 8.23 -1.01 -2.14
N GLU A 35 7.90 -0.34 -1.07
CA GLU A 35 8.37 -0.70 0.26
C GLU A 35 7.19 -0.69 1.21
N VAL A 36 7.09 -1.71 2.05
CA VAL A 36 6.05 -1.77 3.07
C VAL A 36 6.50 -0.88 4.23
N THR A 37 5.81 0.22 4.44
CA THR A 37 6.18 1.18 5.48
C THR A 37 5.36 1.00 6.74
N GLY A 38 4.25 0.26 6.67
CA GLY A 38 3.45 -0.01 7.85
C GLY A 38 2.54 -1.21 7.64
N MET A 39 2.18 -1.83 8.74
CA MET A 39 1.21 -2.93 8.73
C MET A 39 0.42 -2.89 10.02
N GLU A 40 -0.88 -3.03 9.89
CA GLU A 40 -1.77 -3.10 11.05
C GLU A 40 -2.59 -4.37 10.96
N ARG A 41 -2.62 -5.12 12.05
CA ARG A 41 -3.47 -6.32 12.12
C ARG A 41 -4.88 -5.90 12.46
N ALA A 42 -5.85 -6.44 11.73
CA ALA A 42 -7.23 -6.05 11.90
C ALA A 42 -8.13 -7.26 11.65
N ARG A 43 -9.42 -7.03 11.74
CA ARG A 43 -10.41 -8.07 11.52
C ARG A 43 -11.35 -7.61 10.41
N PHE A 44 -11.55 -8.49 9.44
CA PHE A 44 -12.52 -8.27 8.38
C PHE A 44 -13.84 -8.91 8.82
N GLU A 45 -14.90 -8.14 8.81
CA GLU A 45 -16.18 -8.60 9.32
C GLU A 45 -16.98 -9.43 8.34
N GLY A 46 -16.47 -9.54 7.11
CA GLY A 46 -17.13 -10.34 6.10
C GLY A 46 -17.88 -9.52 5.08
N SER A 47 -18.14 -10.16 3.95
CA SER A 47 -18.95 -9.58 2.88
C SER A 47 -19.67 -10.73 2.20
N ALA A 48 -20.45 -10.41 1.16
CA ALA A 48 -21.14 -11.46 0.41
C ALA A 48 -20.16 -12.43 -0.26
N LYS A 49 -18.95 -11.96 -0.54
CA LYS A 49 -17.97 -12.76 -1.27
C LYS A 49 -16.93 -13.43 -0.38
N LEU A 50 -16.72 -12.90 0.81
CA LEU A 50 -15.66 -13.41 1.68
C LEU A 50 -16.14 -13.45 3.12
N PRO A 51 -16.06 -14.62 3.79
CA PRO A 51 -16.44 -14.72 5.21
C PRO A 51 -15.50 -13.89 6.10
N PRO A 52 -15.89 -13.63 7.34
CA PRO A 52 -15.01 -12.92 8.27
C PRO A 52 -13.69 -13.62 8.44
N CYS A 53 -12.62 -12.86 8.55
CA CYS A 53 -11.27 -13.41 8.72
C CYS A 53 -10.34 -12.32 9.23
N SER A 54 -9.13 -12.73 9.61
CA SER A 54 -8.09 -11.78 9.96
C SER A 54 -7.64 -11.04 8.71
N MET A 55 -7.17 -9.82 8.92
CA MET A 55 -6.80 -8.95 7.81
C MET A 55 -5.56 -8.15 8.19
N ALA A 56 -4.65 -7.98 7.24
CA ALA A 56 -3.51 -7.11 7.40
C ALA A 56 -3.73 -5.87 6.54
N LYS A 57 -3.69 -4.71 7.16
CA LYS A 57 -3.75 -3.43 6.44
C LYS A 57 -2.33 -2.98 6.19
N LEU A 58 -1.99 -2.80 4.94
CA LEU A 58 -0.63 -2.44 4.53
C LEU A 58 -0.58 -0.99 4.10
N THR A 59 0.48 -0.31 4.49
CA THR A 59 0.83 0.99 3.94
C THR A 59 2.06 0.79 3.08
N LEU A 60 1.94 1.17 1.82
CA LEU A 60 2.97 0.91 0.81
C LEU A 60 3.46 2.22 0.24
N LYS A 61 4.78 2.39 0.21
CA LYS A 61 5.38 3.51 -0.50
C LYS A 61 5.74 3.02 -1.89
N ILE A 62 5.24 3.69 -2.90
CA ILE A 62 5.46 3.31 -4.30
C ILE A 62 6.49 4.27 -4.88
N PHE A 63 7.55 3.72 -5.45
CA PHE A 63 8.66 4.51 -5.98
C PHE A 63 8.41 4.79 -7.46
N GLY A 64 8.09 6.04 -7.77
CA GLY A 64 7.79 6.44 -9.14
C GLY A 64 8.97 7.00 -9.91
N GLY A 65 10.15 7.03 -9.29
CA GLY A 65 11.33 7.56 -9.94
C GLY A 65 11.19 9.05 -10.22
N ALA A 66 11.42 9.44 -11.46
CA ALA A 66 11.32 10.86 -11.83
C ALA A 66 9.91 11.42 -11.66
N LYS A 67 8.90 10.56 -11.59
CA LYS A 67 7.51 10.98 -11.41
C LYS A 67 7.16 11.25 -9.95
N GLY A 68 8.05 10.90 -9.02
CA GLY A 68 7.79 11.06 -7.60
C GLY A 68 7.23 9.80 -6.97
N ASP A 69 7.09 9.83 -5.66
CA ASP A 69 6.60 8.69 -4.90
C ASP A 69 5.18 8.94 -4.44
N THR A 70 4.44 7.85 -4.27
CA THR A 70 3.09 7.96 -3.71
C THR A 70 2.90 6.90 -2.65
N THR A 71 1.89 7.06 -1.83
CA THR A 71 1.55 6.10 -0.78
C THR A 71 0.20 5.47 -1.11
N VAL A 72 0.14 4.15 -0.98
CA VAL A 72 -1.08 3.39 -1.25
C VAL A 72 -1.32 2.46 -0.08
N THR A 73 -2.58 2.28 0.28
CA THR A 73 -2.95 1.26 1.26
C THR A 73 -3.57 0.08 0.56
N ASP A 74 -3.32 -1.10 1.10
CA ASP A 74 -3.89 -2.32 0.57
C ASP A 74 -4.20 -3.25 1.73
N ARG A 75 -5.00 -4.26 1.46
CA ARG A 75 -5.41 -5.19 2.50
C ARG A 75 -5.16 -6.61 2.05
N LEU A 76 -4.64 -7.41 2.97
CA LEU A 76 -4.46 -8.84 2.76
C LEU A 76 -5.46 -9.57 3.66
N TYR A 77 -6.29 -10.39 3.05
CA TYR A 77 -7.28 -11.17 3.80
C TYR A 77 -6.72 -12.57 4.02
N LEU A 78 -6.69 -12.98 5.29
CA LEU A 78 -6.12 -14.28 5.66
C LEU A 78 -7.20 -15.34 5.55
N HIS A 79 -7.45 -15.77 4.34
CA HIS A 79 -8.48 -16.75 4.04
C HIS A 79 -8.01 -17.65 2.90
N THR A 80 -8.48 -18.89 2.90
CA THR A 80 -8.09 -19.80 1.84
C THR A 80 -8.55 -19.35 0.46
N LYS A 81 -9.65 -18.60 0.40
CA LYS A 81 -10.12 -18.07 -0.89
C LYS A 81 -9.17 -17.05 -1.48
N THR A 82 -8.32 -16.44 -0.68
CA THR A 82 -7.39 -15.41 -1.14
C THR A 82 -5.94 -15.87 -1.07
N GLN A 83 -5.70 -17.18 -1.00
CA GLN A 83 -4.34 -17.71 -0.91
C GLN A 83 -3.45 -17.27 -2.04
N GLY A 84 -4.01 -17.20 -3.26
CA GLY A 84 -3.21 -16.75 -4.41
C GLY A 84 -2.72 -15.33 -4.27
N LEU A 85 -3.57 -14.45 -3.74
CA LEU A 85 -3.19 -13.06 -3.53
C LEU A 85 -2.16 -12.93 -2.40
N LEU A 86 -2.34 -13.70 -1.32
CA LEU A 86 -1.36 -13.73 -0.24
C LEU A 86 -0.02 -14.23 -0.74
N GLY A 87 -0.02 -15.31 -1.51
CA GLY A 87 1.21 -15.86 -2.05
C GLY A 87 1.93 -14.89 -2.96
N ALA A 88 1.17 -14.18 -3.80
CA ALA A 88 1.77 -13.19 -4.69
C ALA A 88 2.48 -12.08 -3.91
N PHE A 89 1.87 -11.63 -2.81
CA PHE A 89 2.50 -10.61 -1.98
C PHE A 89 3.81 -11.11 -1.38
N PHE A 90 3.77 -12.30 -0.76
CA PHE A 90 4.97 -12.83 -0.10
C PHE A 90 6.06 -13.21 -1.10
N GLU A 91 5.68 -13.65 -2.28
CA GLU A 91 6.64 -13.86 -3.35
C GLU A 91 7.30 -12.54 -3.76
N SER A 92 6.49 -11.49 -3.85
CA SER A 92 6.99 -10.18 -4.26
C SER A 92 8.05 -9.65 -3.30
N ILE A 93 7.86 -9.88 -2.00
CA ILE A 93 8.83 -9.38 -1.00
C ILE A 93 9.90 -10.42 -0.68
N GLY A 94 9.93 -11.54 -1.39
CA GLY A 94 11.03 -12.48 -1.29
C GLY A 94 10.92 -13.52 -0.19
N GLN A 95 9.74 -13.70 0.42
CA GLN A 95 9.59 -14.69 1.49
C GLN A 95 9.28 -16.10 0.98
N CYS A 96 8.86 -16.22 -0.27
CA CYS A 96 8.57 -17.53 -0.83
C CYS A 96 8.73 -17.50 -2.34
N LYS A 97 8.71 -18.69 -2.93
CA LYS A 97 8.69 -18.84 -4.37
C LYS A 97 7.32 -19.36 -4.78
N ARG A 98 6.98 -19.16 -6.03
CA ARG A 98 5.70 -19.58 -6.55
C ARG A 98 5.53 -21.09 -6.37
N GLY A 99 4.40 -21.46 -5.81
CA GLY A 99 4.08 -22.86 -5.56
C GLY A 99 4.68 -23.45 -4.30
N GLU A 100 5.46 -22.67 -3.57
CA GLU A 100 6.10 -23.14 -2.36
C GLU A 100 5.14 -23.07 -1.18
N THR A 101 5.15 -24.09 -0.34
CA THR A 101 4.42 -24.06 0.92
C THR A 101 5.32 -23.38 1.95
N PHE A 102 4.81 -22.38 2.65
CA PHE A 102 5.63 -21.61 3.57
C PHE A 102 4.76 -21.04 4.68
N ARG A 103 5.42 -20.62 5.74
CA ARG A 103 4.76 -19.89 6.83
C ARG A 103 5.19 -18.43 6.75
N PRO A 104 4.23 -17.50 6.59
CA PRO A 104 4.60 -16.09 6.48
C PRO A 104 5.32 -15.57 7.73
N ARG A 105 6.36 -14.81 7.49
CA ARG A 105 7.09 -14.13 8.57
C ARG A 105 6.56 -12.71 8.67
N TRP A 106 5.46 -12.56 9.40
CA TRP A 106 4.77 -11.27 9.51
C TRP A 106 5.65 -10.19 10.13
N ASN A 107 6.55 -10.59 11.03
CA ASN A 107 7.44 -9.64 11.68
C ASN A 107 8.51 -9.08 10.75
N GLU A 108 8.62 -9.61 9.55
CA GLU A 108 9.57 -9.11 8.55
C GLU A 108 8.89 -8.37 7.40
N VAL A 109 7.59 -8.15 7.51
CA VAL A 109 6.85 -7.51 6.43
C VAL A 109 7.13 -6.01 6.36
N VAL A 110 7.13 -5.33 7.50
CA VAL A 110 7.42 -3.89 7.51
C VAL A 110 8.89 -3.70 7.19
N GLY A 111 9.18 -2.83 6.21
CA GLY A 111 10.52 -2.63 5.71
C GLY A 111 10.87 -3.48 4.51
N ALA A 112 10.04 -4.45 4.17
CA ALA A 112 10.29 -5.31 3.03
C ALA A 112 10.03 -4.54 1.73
N ARG A 113 10.73 -4.94 0.69
CA ARG A 113 10.59 -4.32 -0.63
C ARG A 113 10.09 -5.34 -1.62
N GLY A 114 9.27 -4.87 -2.55
CA GLY A 114 8.71 -5.74 -3.56
C GLY A 114 8.33 -4.96 -4.79
N TRP A 115 7.47 -5.52 -5.59
CA TRP A 115 7.03 -4.96 -6.85
C TRP A 115 5.54 -5.14 -7.00
N CYS A 116 4.91 -4.21 -7.69
CA CYS A 116 3.48 -4.33 -7.94
C CYS A 116 3.13 -3.73 -9.28
N ARG A 117 1.99 -4.13 -9.80
CA ARG A 117 1.35 -3.41 -10.89
C ARG A 117 0.36 -2.45 -10.27
N LEU A 118 0.55 -1.18 -10.57
CA LEU A 118 -0.26 -0.11 -10.01
C LEU A 118 -1.25 0.37 -11.07
N GLY A 119 -2.44 0.67 -10.63
CA GLY A 119 -3.46 1.22 -11.52
C GLY A 119 -4.04 2.49 -10.94
N ILE A 120 -5.03 3.02 -11.63
CA ILE A 120 -5.72 4.23 -11.22
C ILE A 120 -7.18 3.86 -11.00
N ARG A 121 -7.70 4.25 -9.83
CA ARG A 121 -9.08 4.02 -9.46
C ARG A 121 -9.79 5.36 -9.31
N GLU A 122 -11.00 5.43 -9.82
CA GLU A 122 -11.84 6.59 -9.60
C GLU A 122 -12.74 6.36 -8.40
N TYR A 123 -13.01 7.42 -7.68
CA TYR A 123 -13.90 7.36 -6.52
C TYR A 123 -14.67 8.66 -6.43
N THR A 124 -15.82 8.60 -5.75
CA THR A 124 -16.64 9.78 -5.52
C THR A 124 -16.28 10.35 -4.15
N LYS A 125 -15.95 11.63 -4.11
CA LYS A 125 -15.61 12.29 -2.86
C LYS A 125 -16.86 12.39 -2.00
N GLN A 126 -16.73 11.97 -0.75
CA GLN A 126 -17.87 11.87 0.15
C GLN A 126 -18.04 13.10 1.04
N SER A 127 -17.01 13.92 1.16
CA SER A 127 -17.05 15.04 2.09
C SER A 127 -16.18 16.18 1.58
N GLY A 128 -16.28 17.32 2.25
CA GLY A 128 -15.50 18.49 1.91
C GLY A 128 -16.13 19.30 0.80
N PRO A 129 -15.46 20.38 0.37
CA PRO A 129 -16.04 21.26 -0.65
C PRO A 129 -16.21 20.60 -2.01
N ASN A 130 -15.55 19.48 -2.25
CA ASN A 130 -15.67 18.77 -3.51
C ASN A 130 -16.53 17.52 -3.40
N ALA A 131 -17.36 17.41 -2.36
CA ALA A 131 -18.24 16.25 -2.21
C ALA A 131 -19.11 16.07 -3.46
N GLY A 132 -19.24 14.81 -3.89
CA GLY A 132 -19.98 14.49 -5.11
C GLY A 132 -19.16 14.52 -6.38
N LYS A 133 -17.93 15.05 -6.33
CA LYS A 133 -17.06 15.07 -7.50
C LYS A 133 -16.19 13.84 -7.54
N THR A 134 -15.78 13.46 -8.74
CA THR A 134 -14.93 12.29 -8.92
C THR A 134 -13.47 12.65 -8.65
N GLY A 135 -12.80 11.79 -7.90
CA GLY A 135 -11.36 11.87 -7.70
C GLY A 135 -10.68 10.63 -8.24
N GLN A 136 -9.35 10.68 -8.30
CA GLN A 136 -8.56 9.54 -8.75
C GLN A 136 -7.49 9.24 -7.72
N SER A 137 -7.19 7.96 -7.53
CA SER A 137 -6.12 7.53 -6.65
C SER A 137 -5.47 6.28 -7.24
N ASN A 138 -4.25 6.01 -6.77
CA ASN A 138 -3.58 4.78 -7.19
C ASN A 138 -4.03 3.62 -6.34
N GLU A 139 -4.01 2.44 -6.93
CA GLU A 139 -4.30 1.19 -6.21
C GLU A 139 -3.39 0.10 -6.74
N VAL A 140 -3.11 -0.88 -5.91
CA VAL A 140 -2.36 -2.06 -6.35
C VAL A 140 -3.32 -2.99 -7.06
N ILE A 141 -3.03 -3.27 -8.35
CA ILE A 141 -3.80 -4.24 -9.11
C ILE A 141 -3.39 -5.64 -8.70
N ARG A 142 -2.08 -5.87 -8.59
CA ARG A 142 -1.55 -7.14 -8.11
C ARG A 142 -0.08 -6.95 -7.74
N PHE A 143 0.43 -7.85 -6.91
CA PHE A 143 1.84 -7.88 -6.58
C PHE A 143 2.57 -8.71 -7.61
N LEU A 144 3.78 -8.27 -7.97
CA LEU A 144 4.58 -8.92 -8.99
C LEU A 144 5.80 -9.56 -8.35
N PRO A 145 6.29 -10.68 -8.90
CA PRO A 145 7.53 -11.25 -8.41
C PRO A 145 8.70 -10.30 -8.64
N PRO A 146 9.78 -10.45 -7.88
CA PRO A 146 10.97 -9.62 -8.13
C PRO A 146 11.43 -9.79 -9.56
N PRO A 147 11.91 -8.70 -10.19
CA PRO A 147 12.38 -8.83 -11.57
C PRO A 147 13.60 -9.72 -11.64
N GLN A 148 13.63 -10.55 -12.65
CA GLN A 148 14.78 -11.41 -12.87
C GLN A 148 15.87 -10.65 -13.60
N PRO A 149 17.14 -10.92 -13.28
CA PRO A 149 18.22 -10.28 -14.04
C PRO A 149 18.12 -10.66 -15.50
N LYS A 150 18.21 -9.66 -16.34
CA LYS A 150 18.12 -9.93 -17.76
C LYS A 150 19.26 -10.72 -18.25
N ALA A 151 20.35 -10.51 -17.67
CA ALA A 151 21.52 -11.20 -18.11
C ALA A 151 21.42 -12.66 -17.93
N ALA A 152 20.49 -13.01 -17.16
CA ALA A 152 20.38 -14.38 -17.06
C ALA A 152 19.94 -14.86 -18.33
N PRO A 153 20.15 -14.60 -19.16
CA PRO A 153 19.86 -15.06 -20.11
C PRO A 153 20.59 -15.51 -20.32
N ALA A 154 20.69 -15.45 -20.01
CA ALA A 154 21.28 -15.83 -20.61
C ALA A 154 21.41 -16.02 -20.81
#